data_edecf45380b0c77ed46f753469c92dba
#
_entry.id   edecf45380b0c77ed46f753469c92dba
#
_cell.length_a   1.000
_cell.length_b   1.000
_cell.length_c   1.000
_cell.angle_alpha   90.00
_cell.angle_beta   90.00
_cell.angle_gamma   90.00
#
_symmetry.space_group_name_H-M   'P 1'
#
loop_
_entity.id
_entity.type
_entity.pdbx_description
1 polymer ?
#
loop_
_entity_poly.entity_id
_entity_poly.type
_entity_poly.pdbx_seq_one_letter_code
_entity_poly.pdbx_strand_id
1 'polypeptide(L)'
;MKVIEEAKEYKFASVCINPTWVKLAAEELAGHDVDVCTVIGFPLGASTTETKAFETKDAIAKGATEVDMVINIGALKDKNDELVERDIRAVVEAAKGKALTKVIIESCLLTDEEKVRACELSVKAGADFVKTSTGFSTGGATVEDIALMRKTVGPDVGVKASGGVRDRAGALAMVEAGATRIGASAGISIVKGEVSNSDY
;
A
#
# COMPACT_ATOMS: atom_id res chain seq x y z
N MET A 1 12.32 13.72 8.54
CA MET A 1 11.81 14.46 9.72
C MET A 1 10.46 15.09 9.42
N LYS A 2 10.28 15.99 8.41
CA LYS A 2 9.01 16.70 8.16
C LYS A 2 7.77 15.79 8.13
N VAL A 3 7.75 14.72 7.35
CA VAL A 3 6.61 13.80 7.24
C VAL A 3 6.25 13.11 8.57
N ILE A 4 7.24 12.89 9.45
CA ILE A 4 7.05 12.28 10.77
C ILE A 4 6.37 13.29 11.70
N GLU A 5 6.83 14.53 11.73
CA GLU A 5 6.22 15.60 12.54
C GLU A 5 4.79 15.90 12.09
N GLU A 6 4.56 15.97 10.79
CA GLU A 6 3.21 16.12 10.22
C GLU A 6 2.29 14.96 10.62
N ALA A 7 2.79 13.72 10.58
CA ALA A 7 1.98 12.56 10.97
C ALA A 7 1.63 12.57 12.46
N LYS A 8 2.54 13.01 13.34
CA LYS A 8 2.26 13.20 14.77
C LYS A 8 1.19 14.29 15.00
N GLU A 9 1.38 15.45 14.35
CA GLU A 9 0.49 16.62 14.52
C GLU A 9 -0.93 16.31 14.04
N TYR A 10 -1.07 15.69 12.85
CA TYR A 10 -2.36 15.42 12.24
C TYR A 10 -2.91 14.02 12.56
N LYS A 11 -2.20 13.24 13.39
CA LYS A 11 -2.61 11.89 13.82
C LYS A 11 -2.93 10.98 12.61
N PHE A 12 -2.03 10.96 11.64
CA PHE A 12 -2.17 10.05 10.51
C PHE A 12 -2.03 8.59 10.97
N ALA A 13 -2.68 7.67 10.25
CA ALA A 13 -2.62 6.24 10.56
C ALA A 13 -1.18 5.71 10.47
N SER A 14 -0.42 6.16 9.47
CA SER A 14 0.98 5.74 9.28
C SER A 14 1.78 6.77 8.48
N VAL A 15 3.11 6.71 8.60
CA VAL A 15 4.03 7.27 7.61
C VAL A 15 4.47 6.16 6.67
N CYS A 16 4.53 6.44 5.35
CA CYS A 16 5.04 5.49 4.36
C CYS A 16 6.33 6.02 3.75
N ILE A 17 7.43 5.31 4.00
CA ILE A 17 8.80 5.77 3.71
C ILE A 17 9.64 4.65 3.09
N ASN A 18 10.75 5.03 2.46
CA ASN A 18 11.72 4.07 1.95
C ASN A 18 12.38 3.26 3.09
N PRO A 19 12.75 1.98 2.85
CA PRO A 19 13.25 1.07 3.88
C PRO A 19 14.44 1.58 4.69
N THR A 20 15.31 2.38 4.07
CA THR A 20 16.49 2.96 4.76
C THR A 20 16.14 3.86 5.94
N TRP A 21 14.92 4.43 5.98
CA TRP A 21 14.47 5.36 7.01
C TRP A 21 13.60 4.71 8.09
N VAL A 22 13.30 3.40 7.99
CA VAL A 22 12.41 2.72 8.93
C VAL A 22 12.89 2.83 10.37
N LYS A 23 14.16 2.56 10.62
CA LYS A 23 14.70 2.64 11.98
C LYS A 23 14.55 4.05 12.58
N LEU A 24 14.91 5.09 11.81
CA LEU A 24 14.76 6.48 12.24
C LEU A 24 13.29 6.80 12.56
N ALA A 25 12.36 6.40 11.66
CA ALA A 25 10.93 6.66 11.87
C ALA A 25 10.39 5.93 13.10
N ALA A 26 10.80 4.69 13.33
CA ALA A 26 10.41 3.91 14.49
C ALA A 26 10.90 4.53 15.81
N GLU A 27 12.13 5.05 15.83
CA GLU A 27 12.68 5.76 16.98
C GLU A 27 11.92 7.06 17.26
N GLU A 28 11.65 7.85 16.22
CA GLU A 28 10.96 9.15 16.34
C GLU A 28 9.46 9.02 16.66
N LEU A 29 8.83 7.93 16.23
CA LEU A 29 7.40 7.66 16.49
C LEU A 29 7.16 6.84 17.75
N ALA A 30 8.19 6.50 18.51
CA ALA A 30 8.05 5.75 19.76
C ALA A 30 7.11 6.48 20.72
N GLY A 31 6.05 5.78 21.18
CA GLY A 31 5.03 6.35 22.06
C GLY A 31 3.94 7.17 21.38
N HIS A 32 3.92 7.21 20.04
CA HIS A 32 2.84 7.82 19.25
C HIS A 32 2.00 6.75 18.56
N ASP A 33 0.69 7.03 18.38
CA ASP A 33 -0.26 6.16 17.66
C ASP A 33 -0.15 6.36 16.12
N VAL A 34 1.07 6.30 15.59
CA VAL A 34 1.36 6.42 14.15
C VAL A 34 2.22 5.23 13.74
N ASP A 35 1.72 4.41 12.83
CA ASP A 35 2.42 3.25 12.34
C ASP A 35 3.59 3.61 11.39
N VAL A 36 4.59 2.75 11.35
CA VAL A 36 5.72 2.86 10.42
C VAL A 36 5.48 1.90 9.26
N CYS A 37 5.10 2.45 8.12
CA CYS A 37 4.91 1.72 6.87
C CYS A 37 6.13 1.87 5.97
N THR A 38 6.54 0.79 5.33
CA THR A 38 7.56 0.82 4.29
C THR A 38 7.16 -0.05 3.10
N VAL A 39 7.98 -0.07 2.07
CA VAL A 39 7.70 -0.73 0.80
C VAL A 39 8.63 -1.92 0.57
N ILE A 40 8.13 -2.94 -0.14
CA ILE A 40 8.82 -4.19 -0.41
C ILE A 40 8.78 -4.50 -1.92
N GLY A 41 9.92 -4.85 -2.51
CA GLY A 41 10.03 -5.09 -3.95
C GLY A 41 9.67 -3.88 -4.80
N PHE A 42 9.91 -2.71 -4.31
CA PHE A 42 9.36 -1.45 -4.82
C PHE A 42 10.34 -0.70 -5.73
N PRO A 43 9.88 -0.03 -6.82
CA PRO A 43 8.47 0.08 -7.21
C PRO A 43 8.00 -0.96 -8.25
N LEU A 44 8.87 -1.84 -8.75
CA LEU A 44 8.59 -2.67 -9.92
C LEU A 44 7.95 -4.04 -9.60
N GLY A 45 8.05 -4.51 -8.37
CA GLY A 45 7.58 -5.85 -7.99
C GLY A 45 8.37 -7.02 -8.60
N ALA A 46 9.50 -6.74 -9.26
CA ALA A 46 10.25 -7.67 -10.08
C ALA A 46 11.41 -8.39 -9.34
N SER A 47 11.56 -8.16 -8.04
CA SER A 47 12.51 -8.90 -7.21
C SER A 47 12.04 -10.35 -7.01
N THR A 48 12.98 -11.24 -6.66
CA THR A 48 12.62 -12.62 -6.33
C THR A 48 11.79 -12.70 -5.04
N THR A 49 11.05 -13.77 -4.90
CA THR A 49 10.24 -14.06 -3.69
C THR A 49 11.09 -14.03 -2.42
N GLU A 50 12.28 -14.62 -2.47
CA GLU A 50 13.22 -14.69 -1.36
C GLU A 50 13.72 -13.30 -0.96
N THR A 51 13.99 -12.45 -1.95
CA THR A 51 14.41 -11.07 -1.72
C THR A 51 13.31 -10.26 -1.03
N LYS A 52 12.06 -10.36 -1.49
CA LYS A 52 10.92 -9.67 -0.86
C LYS A 52 10.69 -10.16 0.58
N ALA A 53 10.78 -11.47 0.82
CA ALA A 53 10.69 -12.02 2.17
C ALA A 53 11.83 -11.53 3.08
N PHE A 54 13.04 -11.42 2.56
CA PHE A 54 14.18 -10.86 3.29
C PHE A 54 13.99 -9.38 3.61
N GLU A 55 13.61 -8.56 2.62
CA GLU A 55 13.30 -7.12 2.82
C GLU A 55 12.24 -6.93 3.91
N THR A 56 11.18 -7.76 3.90
CA THR A 56 10.11 -7.72 4.90
C THR A 56 10.65 -7.98 6.31
N LYS A 57 11.46 -9.02 6.49
CA LYS A 57 12.07 -9.36 7.79
C LYS A 57 13.02 -8.26 8.27
N ASP A 58 13.83 -7.70 7.38
CA ASP A 58 14.75 -6.62 7.69
C ASP A 58 14.00 -5.34 8.11
N ALA A 59 12.94 -4.98 7.36
CA ALA A 59 12.11 -3.82 7.68
C ALA A 59 11.44 -3.96 9.06
N ILE A 60 10.88 -5.12 9.37
CA ILE A 60 10.24 -5.41 10.66
C ILE A 60 11.27 -5.38 11.80
N ALA A 61 12.45 -5.96 11.59
CA ALA A 61 13.53 -5.91 12.59
C ALA A 61 13.99 -4.48 12.91
N LYS A 62 13.77 -3.54 11.98
CA LYS A 62 14.06 -2.11 12.14
C LYS A 62 12.88 -1.30 12.67
N GLY A 63 11.72 -1.92 12.88
CA GLY A 63 10.56 -1.29 13.51
C GLY A 63 9.39 -0.98 12.57
N ALA A 64 9.35 -1.51 11.35
CA ALA A 64 8.16 -1.41 10.50
C ALA A 64 7.00 -2.20 11.10
N THR A 65 5.81 -1.57 11.15
CA THR A 65 4.55 -2.17 11.59
C THR A 65 3.57 -2.39 10.44
N GLU A 66 3.87 -1.84 9.27
CA GLU A 66 3.14 -2.07 8.03
C GLU A 66 4.13 -2.23 6.86
N VAL A 67 3.82 -3.12 5.92
CA VAL A 67 4.60 -3.31 4.69
C VAL A 67 3.70 -3.30 3.47
N ASP A 68 4.04 -2.48 2.48
CA ASP A 68 3.34 -2.34 1.20
C ASP A 68 4.21 -2.99 0.11
N MET A 69 3.97 -4.27 -0.21
CA MET A 69 4.69 -4.98 -1.28
C MET A 69 4.11 -4.67 -2.66
N VAL A 70 4.93 -4.70 -3.68
CA VAL A 70 4.45 -4.66 -5.07
C VAL A 70 4.32 -6.08 -5.61
N ILE A 71 3.15 -6.36 -6.22
CA ILE A 71 2.90 -7.65 -6.90
C ILE A 71 3.90 -7.88 -8.04
N ASN A 72 4.19 -9.14 -8.37
CA ASN A 72 4.95 -9.46 -9.58
C ASN A 72 4.04 -9.29 -10.81
N ILE A 73 4.07 -8.08 -11.38
CA ILE A 73 3.19 -7.67 -12.48
C ILE A 73 3.44 -8.52 -13.74
N GLY A 74 4.71 -8.83 -14.05
CA GLY A 74 5.06 -9.67 -15.18
C GLY A 74 4.46 -11.07 -15.07
N ALA A 75 4.61 -11.71 -13.91
CA ALA A 75 4.04 -13.03 -13.65
C ALA A 75 2.50 -13.01 -13.73
N LEU A 76 1.85 -11.93 -13.22
CA LEU A 76 0.39 -11.78 -13.32
C LEU A 76 -0.07 -11.71 -14.79
N LYS A 77 0.64 -10.91 -15.62
CA LYS A 77 0.34 -10.78 -17.06
C LYS A 77 0.57 -12.08 -17.82
N ASP A 78 1.58 -12.85 -17.45
CA ASP A 78 1.88 -14.17 -18.01
C ASP A 78 0.90 -15.26 -17.50
N LYS A 79 -0.08 -14.90 -16.66
CA LYS A 79 -1.02 -15.83 -16.02
C LYS A 79 -0.35 -16.89 -15.15
N ASN A 80 0.82 -16.58 -14.62
CA ASN A 80 1.53 -17.44 -13.67
C ASN A 80 1.05 -17.14 -12.23
N ASP A 81 -0.22 -17.46 -11.97
CA ASP A 81 -0.90 -17.16 -10.72
C ASP A 81 -0.26 -17.87 -9.52
N GLU A 82 0.33 -19.05 -9.74
CA GLU A 82 1.07 -19.78 -8.70
C GLU A 82 2.29 -19.00 -8.19
N LEU A 83 3.05 -18.39 -9.10
CA LEU A 83 4.19 -17.54 -8.73
C LEU A 83 3.71 -16.29 -7.99
N VAL A 84 2.66 -15.63 -8.49
CA VAL A 84 2.10 -14.43 -7.88
C VAL A 84 1.61 -14.71 -6.46
N GLU A 85 0.82 -15.77 -6.26
CA GLU A 85 0.33 -16.16 -4.93
C GLU A 85 1.49 -16.51 -3.98
N ARG A 86 2.44 -17.30 -4.43
CA ARG A 86 3.63 -17.68 -3.64
C ARG A 86 4.43 -16.46 -3.20
N ASP A 87 4.62 -15.49 -4.10
CA ASP A 87 5.35 -14.26 -3.86
C ASP A 87 4.67 -13.41 -2.75
N ILE A 88 3.35 -13.21 -2.86
CA ILE A 88 2.57 -12.51 -1.84
C ILE A 88 2.60 -13.27 -0.50
N ARG A 89 2.38 -14.57 -0.52
CA ARG A 89 2.37 -15.42 0.68
C ARG A 89 3.69 -15.38 1.43
N ALA A 90 4.82 -15.34 0.73
CA ALA A 90 6.13 -15.25 1.36
C ALA A 90 6.31 -13.96 2.18
N VAL A 91 5.76 -12.83 1.69
CA VAL A 91 5.76 -11.56 2.42
C VAL A 91 4.78 -11.63 3.60
N VAL A 92 3.56 -12.12 3.38
CA VAL A 92 2.55 -12.30 4.44
C VAL A 92 3.09 -13.15 5.59
N GLU A 93 3.69 -14.31 5.29
CA GLU A 93 4.27 -15.19 6.32
C GLU A 93 5.46 -14.53 7.04
N ALA A 94 6.29 -13.75 6.33
CA ALA A 94 7.39 -13.01 6.95
C ALA A 94 6.89 -11.91 7.91
N ALA A 95 5.72 -11.32 7.62
CA ALA A 95 5.10 -10.24 8.40
C ALA A 95 4.17 -10.75 9.51
N LYS A 96 3.77 -12.01 9.48
CA LYS A 96 2.71 -12.59 10.32
C LYS A 96 2.89 -12.31 11.80
N GLY A 97 1.86 -11.71 12.40
CA GLY A 97 1.82 -11.35 13.83
C GLY A 97 2.74 -10.19 14.22
N LYS A 98 3.36 -9.50 13.25
CA LYS A 98 4.30 -8.42 13.51
C LYS A 98 3.99 -7.14 12.72
N ALA A 99 3.49 -7.25 11.51
CA ALA A 99 3.17 -6.11 10.65
C ALA A 99 1.99 -6.42 9.74
N LEU A 100 1.21 -5.38 9.40
CA LEU A 100 0.19 -5.46 8.36
C LEU A 100 0.84 -5.57 6.98
N THR A 101 0.28 -6.43 6.13
CA THR A 101 0.73 -6.59 4.74
C THR A 101 -0.30 -6.01 3.78
N LYS A 102 0.15 -5.10 2.91
CA LYS A 102 -0.66 -4.57 1.81
C LYS A 102 -0.02 -4.94 0.48
N VAL A 103 -0.84 -5.27 -0.51
CA VAL A 103 -0.41 -5.66 -1.84
C VAL A 103 -0.74 -4.56 -2.84
N ILE A 104 0.30 -3.90 -3.36
CA ILE A 104 0.17 -2.91 -4.44
C ILE A 104 0.01 -3.68 -5.75
N ILE A 105 -1.16 -3.58 -6.37
CA ILE A 105 -1.44 -4.26 -7.64
C ILE A 105 -0.99 -3.45 -8.86
N GLU A 106 -0.70 -2.16 -8.72
CA GLU A 106 -0.38 -1.19 -9.78
C GLU A 106 -1.48 -1.14 -10.84
N SER A 107 -2.68 -0.75 -10.42
CA SER A 107 -3.92 -0.86 -11.19
C SER A 107 -3.86 -0.21 -12.57
N CYS A 108 -3.10 0.88 -12.74
CA CYS A 108 -2.96 1.56 -14.03
C CYS A 108 -2.27 0.72 -15.13
N LEU A 109 -1.61 -0.36 -14.78
CA LEU A 109 -0.97 -1.28 -15.72
C LEU A 109 -1.83 -2.53 -16.03
N LEU A 110 -2.97 -2.66 -15.39
CA LEU A 110 -3.80 -3.87 -15.41
C LEU A 110 -5.14 -3.63 -16.11
N THR A 111 -5.62 -4.65 -16.80
CA THR A 111 -7.03 -4.74 -17.22
C THR A 111 -7.91 -5.04 -16.00
N ASP A 112 -9.23 -4.84 -16.11
CA ASP A 112 -10.15 -5.14 -15.00
C ASP A 112 -10.13 -6.63 -14.60
N GLU A 113 -9.98 -7.54 -15.57
CA GLU A 113 -9.79 -8.97 -15.30
C GLU A 113 -8.50 -9.22 -14.49
N GLU A 114 -7.40 -8.57 -14.85
CA GLU A 114 -6.13 -8.68 -14.13
C GLU A 114 -6.20 -8.08 -12.73
N LYS A 115 -6.93 -6.95 -12.54
CA LYS A 115 -7.17 -6.35 -11.21
C LYS A 115 -7.95 -7.29 -10.30
N VAL A 116 -9.01 -7.90 -10.82
CA VAL A 116 -9.79 -8.90 -10.07
C VAL A 116 -8.89 -10.07 -9.66
N ARG A 117 -8.16 -10.65 -10.60
CA ARG A 117 -7.26 -11.79 -10.33
C ARG A 117 -6.16 -11.44 -9.31
N ALA A 118 -5.57 -10.24 -9.41
CA ALA A 118 -4.57 -9.75 -8.45
C ALA A 118 -5.17 -9.62 -7.03
N CYS A 119 -6.39 -9.12 -6.92
CA CYS A 119 -7.11 -9.02 -5.64
C CYS A 119 -7.43 -10.39 -5.05
N GLU A 120 -7.95 -11.32 -5.87
CA GLU A 120 -8.27 -12.69 -5.42
C GLU A 120 -7.03 -13.44 -4.93
N LEU A 121 -5.90 -13.33 -5.65
CA LEU A 121 -4.62 -13.92 -5.24
C LEU A 121 -4.09 -13.30 -3.95
N SER A 122 -4.29 -12.00 -3.76
CA SER A 122 -3.90 -11.29 -2.52
C SER A 122 -4.69 -11.79 -1.33
N VAL A 123 -6.02 -11.93 -1.47
CA VAL A 123 -6.90 -12.50 -0.43
C VAL A 123 -6.51 -13.94 -0.12
N LYS A 124 -6.33 -14.77 -1.14
CA LYS A 124 -5.93 -16.18 -1.01
C LYS A 124 -4.58 -16.34 -0.32
N ALA A 125 -3.64 -15.42 -0.56
CA ALA A 125 -2.35 -15.40 0.10
C ALA A 125 -2.38 -14.89 1.55
N GLY A 126 -3.50 -14.30 2.00
CA GLY A 126 -3.70 -13.82 3.36
C GLY A 126 -3.27 -12.38 3.62
N ALA A 127 -3.23 -11.53 2.58
CA ALA A 127 -2.93 -10.11 2.73
C ALA A 127 -4.03 -9.38 3.52
N ASP A 128 -3.65 -8.39 4.34
CA ASP A 128 -4.59 -7.57 5.10
C ASP A 128 -5.25 -6.50 4.23
N PHE A 129 -4.54 -6.01 3.21
CA PHE A 129 -5.00 -4.98 2.28
C PHE A 129 -4.59 -5.26 0.85
N VAL A 130 -5.40 -4.77 -0.10
CA VAL A 130 -4.97 -4.47 -1.47
C VAL A 130 -4.83 -2.96 -1.64
N LYS A 131 -3.87 -2.52 -2.45
CA LYS A 131 -3.55 -1.11 -2.69
C LYS A 131 -3.44 -0.86 -4.19
N THR A 132 -3.95 0.28 -4.66
CA THR A 132 -3.99 0.60 -6.09
C THR A 132 -2.61 0.77 -6.73
N SER A 133 -1.75 1.63 -6.16
CA SER A 133 -0.66 2.22 -6.92
C SER A 133 0.60 2.45 -6.09
N THR A 134 1.74 2.42 -6.77
CA THR A 134 3.05 2.82 -6.19
C THR A 134 3.20 4.33 -6.10
N GLY A 135 2.58 5.09 -7.00
CA GLY A 135 2.84 6.51 -7.20
C GLY A 135 4.02 6.81 -8.17
N PHE A 136 4.66 5.77 -8.71
CA PHE A 136 5.82 5.87 -9.61
C PHE A 136 5.53 5.38 -11.03
N SER A 137 4.26 5.11 -11.34
CA SER A 137 3.80 4.71 -12.67
C SER A 137 2.96 5.79 -13.33
N THR A 138 2.25 5.46 -14.40
CA THR A 138 1.51 6.39 -15.26
C THR A 138 0.18 6.85 -14.69
N GLY A 139 -0.34 6.19 -13.64
CA GLY A 139 -1.65 6.51 -13.03
C GLY A 139 -1.69 6.23 -11.53
N GLY A 140 -2.75 6.69 -10.90
CA GLY A 140 -3.06 6.52 -9.48
C GLY A 140 -4.42 5.84 -9.27
N ALA A 141 -4.99 6.03 -8.08
CA ALA A 141 -6.29 5.51 -7.73
C ALA A 141 -7.41 6.19 -8.54
N THR A 142 -8.39 5.38 -8.97
CA THR A 142 -9.66 5.83 -9.53
C THR A 142 -10.82 5.29 -8.70
N VAL A 143 -11.96 5.95 -8.75
CA VAL A 143 -13.19 5.52 -8.05
C VAL A 143 -13.62 4.15 -8.56
N GLU A 144 -13.52 3.93 -9.86
CA GLU A 144 -13.86 2.68 -10.53
C GLU A 144 -12.97 1.53 -10.05
N ASP A 145 -11.65 1.75 -9.96
CA ASP A 145 -10.70 0.75 -9.46
C ASP A 145 -10.98 0.38 -8.00
N ILE A 146 -11.22 1.38 -7.15
CA ILE A 146 -11.55 1.16 -5.74
C ILE A 146 -12.84 0.36 -5.60
N ALA A 147 -13.90 0.70 -6.35
CA ALA A 147 -15.17 -0.03 -6.34
C ALA A 147 -14.98 -1.48 -6.78
N LEU A 148 -14.21 -1.71 -7.86
CA LEU A 148 -13.90 -3.04 -8.37
C LEU A 148 -13.11 -3.87 -7.33
N MET A 149 -12.06 -3.27 -6.75
CA MET A 149 -11.23 -3.92 -5.73
C MET A 149 -12.07 -4.27 -4.49
N ARG A 150 -12.88 -3.32 -3.97
CA ARG A 150 -13.77 -3.57 -2.82
C ARG A 150 -14.75 -4.69 -3.08
N LYS A 151 -15.38 -4.70 -4.26
CA LYS A 151 -16.31 -5.77 -4.66
C LYS A 151 -15.61 -7.14 -4.69
N THR A 152 -14.37 -7.17 -5.14
CA THR A 152 -13.58 -8.41 -5.28
C THR A 152 -13.10 -8.96 -3.94
N VAL A 153 -12.55 -8.10 -3.07
CA VAL A 153 -11.97 -8.58 -1.79
C VAL A 153 -12.99 -8.76 -0.67
N GLY A 154 -14.23 -8.29 -0.86
CA GLY A 154 -15.27 -8.36 0.19
C GLY A 154 -15.06 -7.35 1.32
N PRO A 155 -15.78 -7.48 2.44
CA PRO A 155 -15.76 -6.49 3.53
C PRO A 155 -14.55 -6.59 4.46
N ASP A 156 -13.90 -7.75 4.56
CA ASP A 156 -12.93 -8.06 5.60
C ASP A 156 -11.48 -7.62 5.26
N VAL A 157 -11.17 -7.53 3.97
CA VAL A 157 -9.84 -7.07 3.50
C VAL A 157 -9.88 -5.59 3.21
N GLY A 158 -8.87 -4.85 3.69
CA GLY A 158 -8.76 -3.41 3.47
C GLY A 158 -8.49 -3.06 2.01
N VAL A 159 -8.94 -1.87 1.58
CA VAL A 159 -8.61 -1.30 0.27
C VAL A 159 -7.94 0.06 0.48
N LYS A 160 -6.71 0.21 0.00
CA LYS A 160 -5.95 1.47 0.07
C LYS A 160 -5.94 2.17 -1.28
N ALA A 161 -6.51 3.36 -1.33
CA ALA A 161 -6.39 4.25 -2.47
C ALA A 161 -5.10 5.07 -2.37
N SER A 162 -4.23 5.02 -3.37
CA SER A 162 -3.00 5.80 -3.39
C SER A 162 -2.63 6.28 -4.79
N GLY A 163 -1.91 7.42 -4.84
CA GLY A 163 -1.61 8.11 -6.09
C GLY A 163 -2.80 8.94 -6.60
N GLY A 164 -2.57 10.23 -6.86
CA GLY A 164 -3.57 11.11 -7.46
C GLY A 164 -4.65 11.67 -6.52
N VAL A 165 -4.68 11.29 -5.25
CA VAL A 165 -5.63 11.86 -4.26
C VAL A 165 -5.04 13.16 -3.72
N ARG A 166 -5.60 14.31 -4.15
CA ARG A 166 -5.00 15.63 -3.92
C ARG A 166 -5.82 16.55 -3.03
N ASP A 167 -7.10 16.28 -2.85
CA ASP A 167 -8.02 17.09 -2.07
C ASP A 167 -9.03 16.24 -1.28
N ARG A 168 -9.82 16.92 -0.45
CA ARG A 168 -10.82 16.28 0.38
C ARG A 168 -11.96 15.64 -0.42
N ALA A 169 -12.37 16.24 -1.52
CA ALA A 169 -13.45 15.71 -2.36
C ALA A 169 -13.03 14.38 -3.00
N GLY A 170 -11.82 14.32 -3.57
CA GLY A 170 -11.23 13.10 -4.11
C GLY A 170 -11.07 12.01 -3.04
N ALA A 171 -10.59 12.37 -1.83
CA ALA A 171 -10.47 11.42 -0.73
C ALA A 171 -11.83 10.84 -0.32
N LEU A 172 -12.86 11.68 -0.19
CA LEU A 172 -14.22 11.23 0.13
C LEU A 172 -14.80 10.32 -0.95
N ALA A 173 -14.61 10.66 -2.23
CA ALA A 173 -15.06 9.81 -3.34
C ALA A 173 -14.40 8.41 -3.28
N MET A 174 -13.12 8.30 -2.92
CA MET A 174 -12.47 7.01 -2.71
C MET A 174 -13.07 6.23 -1.53
N VAL A 175 -13.36 6.93 -0.42
CA VAL A 175 -14.01 6.31 0.75
C VAL A 175 -15.40 5.80 0.40
N GLU A 176 -16.22 6.60 -0.30
CA GLU A 176 -17.56 6.21 -0.78
C GLU A 176 -17.50 5.01 -1.72
N ALA A 177 -16.46 4.90 -2.56
CA ALA A 177 -16.23 3.76 -3.42
C ALA A 177 -15.76 2.49 -2.67
N GLY A 178 -15.39 2.60 -1.39
CA GLY A 178 -15.02 1.48 -0.54
C GLY A 178 -13.57 1.44 -0.06
N ALA A 179 -12.79 2.52 -0.23
CA ALA A 179 -11.47 2.61 0.37
C ALA A 179 -11.58 2.71 1.90
N THR A 180 -10.72 1.98 2.59
CA THR A 180 -10.58 2.01 4.06
C THR A 180 -9.27 2.67 4.51
N ARG A 181 -8.40 3.00 3.57
CA ARG A 181 -7.15 3.73 3.79
C ARG A 181 -6.88 4.64 2.59
N ILE A 182 -6.43 5.86 2.85
CA ILE A 182 -5.95 6.79 1.82
C ILE A 182 -4.44 6.97 1.98
N GLY A 183 -3.70 6.84 0.89
CA GLY A 183 -2.28 7.16 0.81
C GLY A 183 -2.08 8.39 -0.07
N ALA A 184 -1.64 9.50 0.51
CA ALA A 184 -1.46 10.76 -0.19
C ALA A 184 -0.29 11.56 0.38
N SER A 185 0.46 12.25 -0.47
CA SER A 185 1.42 13.27 -0.06
C SER A 185 0.72 14.56 0.39
N ALA A 186 -0.51 14.79 -0.09
CA ALA A 186 -1.35 15.95 0.25
C ALA A 186 -2.19 15.76 1.54
N GLY A 187 -1.79 14.85 2.45
CA GLY A 187 -2.58 14.48 3.63
C GLY A 187 -3.05 15.68 4.46
N ILE A 188 -2.21 16.68 4.67
CA ILE A 188 -2.56 17.90 5.43
C ILE A 188 -3.65 18.69 4.72
N SER A 189 -3.50 18.95 3.42
CA SER A 189 -4.52 19.68 2.64
C SER A 189 -5.86 18.95 2.65
N ILE A 190 -5.84 17.62 2.54
CA ILE A 190 -7.05 16.78 2.59
C ILE A 190 -7.78 16.96 3.93
N VAL A 191 -7.09 16.83 5.08
CA VAL A 191 -7.73 16.94 6.40
C VAL A 191 -8.18 18.37 6.72
N LYS A 192 -7.47 19.39 6.21
CA LYS A 192 -7.86 20.79 6.34
C LYS A 192 -8.98 21.20 5.40
N GLY A 193 -9.28 20.43 4.36
CA GLY A 193 -10.23 20.78 3.32
C GLY A 193 -9.70 21.80 2.32
N GLU A 194 -8.37 21.89 2.20
CA GLU A 194 -7.66 22.74 1.23
C GLU A 194 -7.34 21.95 -0.04
N VAL A 195 -7.13 22.65 -1.16
CA VAL A 195 -6.65 22.03 -2.41
C VAL A 195 -5.13 22.09 -2.43
N SER A 196 -4.49 20.94 -2.64
CA SER A 196 -3.03 20.90 -2.80
C SER A 196 -2.64 21.26 -4.22
N ASN A 197 -1.72 22.22 -4.34
CA ASN A 197 -1.11 22.61 -5.62
C ASN A 197 0.21 21.86 -5.90
N SER A 198 0.57 20.87 -5.10
CA SER A 198 1.77 20.06 -5.31
C SER A 198 1.52 18.98 -6.35
N ASP A 199 2.44 18.79 -7.27
CA ASP A 199 2.40 17.71 -8.28
C ASP A 199 2.73 16.32 -7.70
N TYR A 200 2.96 16.25 -6.39
CA TYR A 200 3.21 15.03 -5.62
C TYR A 200 2.27 14.90 -4.43
#